data_a8a965b3f2ee531f261e8deb42c689a1
#
_entry.id   a8a965b3f2ee531f261e8deb42c689a1
#
_cell.length_a   1.000
_cell.length_b   1.000
_cell.length_c   1.000
_cell.angle_alpha   90.00
_cell.angle_beta   90.00
_cell.angle_gamma   90.00
#
_symmetry.space_group_name_H-M   'P 1'
#
loop_
_entity.id
_entity.type
_entity.pdbx_description
1 polymer ?
#
loop_
_entity_poly.entity_id
_entity_poly.type
_entity_poly.pdbx_seq_one_letter_code
_entity_poly.pdbx_strand_id
1 'polypeptide(L)'
;QVRWRDGVMGQDFMIADTHFGTDSIRRYENRPFESVQEMDEALIQNWNRVVSEGDTVYVLGDFSSYGKEENKALLKRLKGTKILIMGNHDMGYTPAEWREMGFLECSRWPILYEGFYLLSHEPLYINRNMPYANVYGHVHNNPSYKDASSQSVCVSVERLQYCPESFETIRAKME
;
A
#
# COMPACT_ATOMS: atom_id res chain seq x y z
N GLN A 1 -8.80 -12.20 5.98
CA GLN A 1 -9.12 -13.57 5.55
C GLN A 1 -7.90 -14.26 4.99
N VAL A 2 -7.72 -15.51 5.38
CA VAL A 2 -6.69 -16.38 4.84
C VAL A 2 -7.23 -17.00 3.56
N ARG A 3 -6.54 -16.80 2.45
CA ARG A 3 -6.94 -17.37 1.15
C ARG A 3 -6.06 -18.55 0.81
N TRP A 4 -6.68 -19.61 0.34
CA TRP A 4 -5.95 -20.75 -0.21
C TRP A 4 -5.63 -20.45 -1.68
N ARG A 5 -4.35 -20.47 -2.03
CA ARG A 5 -3.86 -20.45 -3.41
C ARG A 5 -2.94 -21.66 -3.57
N ASP A 6 -3.22 -22.50 -4.56
CA ASP A 6 -2.41 -23.66 -4.90
C ASP A 6 -2.07 -24.57 -3.70
N GLY A 7 -3.02 -24.70 -2.75
CA GLY A 7 -2.84 -25.49 -1.55
C GLY A 7 -2.03 -24.83 -0.44
N VAL A 8 -1.61 -23.57 -0.64
CA VAL A 8 -0.85 -22.78 0.35
C VAL A 8 -1.73 -21.68 0.92
N MET A 9 -1.68 -21.49 2.23
CA MET A 9 -2.40 -20.44 2.94
C MET A 9 -1.71 -19.08 2.72
N GLY A 10 -2.35 -18.17 1.94
CA GLY A 10 -1.88 -16.82 1.72
C GLY A 10 -2.55 -15.82 2.66
N GLN A 11 -1.82 -14.76 3.02
CA GLN A 11 -2.33 -13.62 3.79
C GLN A 11 -2.47 -12.40 2.87
N ASP A 12 -3.32 -11.46 3.28
CA ASP A 12 -3.44 -10.14 2.65
C ASP A 12 -2.71 -9.11 3.50
N PHE A 13 -1.97 -8.24 2.84
CA PHE A 13 -1.22 -7.12 3.43
C PHE A 13 -1.66 -5.83 2.76
N MET A 14 -1.45 -4.71 3.45
CA MET A 14 -1.71 -3.38 2.90
C MET A 14 -0.56 -2.44 3.21
N ILE A 15 -0.31 -1.50 2.30
CA ILE A 15 0.74 -0.49 2.40
C ILE A 15 0.35 0.66 1.48
N ALA A 16 0.81 1.87 1.78
CA ALA A 16 0.61 3.03 0.93
C ALA A 16 1.82 3.96 0.98
N ASP A 17 1.95 4.81 -0.04
CA ASP A 17 2.93 5.90 -0.07
C ASP A 17 4.37 5.42 0.00
N THR A 18 4.70 4.33 -0.68
CA THR A 18 6.07 3.83 -0.76
C THR A 18 6.99 4.82 -1.45
N HIS A 19 6.51 5.47 -2.51
CA HIS A 19 7.27 6.47 -3.28
C HIS A 19 8.67 5.98 -3.68
N PHE A 20 8.76 4.76 -4.19
CA PHE A 20 10.02 4.23 -4.68
C PHE A 20 10.68 5.21 -5.67
N GLY A 21 11.97 5.44 -5.54
CA GLY A 21 12.72 6.31 -6.43
C GLY A 21 12.52 7.80 -6.22
N THR A 22 11.74 8.23 -5.24
CA THR A 22 11.36 9.64 -5.07
C THR A 22 12.15 10.30 -3.93
N ASP A 23 13.29 10.92 -4.26
CA ASP A 23 14.15 11.57 -3.27
C ASP A 23 13.47 12.77 -2.61
N SER A 24 12.65 13.51 -3.34
CA SER A 24 11.92 14.66 -2.78
C SER A 24 10.99 14.27 -1.63
N ILE A 25 10.33 13.12 -1.72
CA ILE A 25 9.46 12.62 -0.64
C ILE A 25 10.30 12.18 0.56
N ARG A 26 11.43 11.52 0.33
CA ARG A 26 12.36 11.14 1.39
C ARG A 26 12.73 12.35 2.26
N ARG A 27 13.05 13.47 1.61
CA ARG A 27 13.42 14.72 2.29
C ARG A 27 12.21 15.40 2.92
N TYR A 28 11.14 15.57 2.17
CA TYR A 28 9.94 16.27 2.62
C TYR A 28 9.30 15.60 3.84
N GLU A 29 9.21 14.28 3.80
CA GLU A 29 8.62 13.49 4.90
C GLU A 29 9.66 13.11 5.96
N ASN A 30 10.88 13.60 5.81
CA ASN A 30 11.95 13.38 6.78
C ASN A 30 12.16 11.88 7.09
N ARG A 31 12.16 11.05 6.04
CA ARG A 31 12.32 9.61 6.18
C ARG A 31 13.74 9.26 6.66
N PRO A 32 13.91 8.26 7.53
CA PRO A 32 15.18 7.97 8.19
C PRO A 32 16.17 7.21 7.29
N PHE A 33 16.40 7.70 6.07
CA PHE A 33 17.31 7.13 5.09
C PHE A 33 18.19 8.23 4.51
N GLU A 34 19.48 7.94 4.34
CA GLU A 34 20.43 8.94 3.84
C GLU A 34 20.35 9.17 2.34
N SER A 35 19.81 8.18 1.60
CA SER A 35 19.65 8.28 0.15
C SER A 35 18.37 7.59 -0.30
N VAL A 36 17.93 7.91 -1.52
CA VAL A 36 16.78 7.23 -2.12
C VAL A 36 17.07 5.74 -2.37
N GLN A 37 18.32 5.40 -2.67
CA GLN A 37 18.73 4.02 -2.87
C GLN A 37 18.60 3.22 -1.56
N GLU A 38 19.05 3.81 -0.46
CA GLU A 38 18.91 3.19 0.87
C GLU A 38 17.44 3.02 1.24
N MET A 39 16.62 4.04 0.98
CA MET A 39 15.17 3.98 1.21
C MET A 39 14.52 2.84 0.43
N ASP A 40 14.80 2.75 -0.87
CA ASP A 40 14.23 1.74 -1.75
C ASP A 40 14.62 0.33 -1.28
N GLU A 41 15.89 0.10 -0.98
CA GLU A 41 16.37 -1.20 -0.50
C GLU A 41 15.74 -1.57 0.85
N ALA A 42 15.61 -0.63 1.76
CA ALA A 42 14.95 -0.86 3.04
C ALA A 42 13.49 -1.25 2.86
N LEU A 43 12.76 -0.56 1.99
CA LEU A 43 11.37 -0.87 1.68
C LEU A 43 11.23 -2.28 1.07
N ILE A 44 12.11 -2.65 0.15
CA ILE A 44 12.12 -3.98 -0.47
C ILE A 44 12.41 -5.06 0.57
N GLN A 45 13.43 -4.86 1.40
CA GLN A 45 13.82 -5.83 2.42
C GLN A 45 12.72 -6.02 3.47
N ASN A 46 12.11 -4.93 3.92
CA ASN A 46 11.00 -4.99 4.87
C ASN A 46 9.81 -5.72 4.28
N TRP A 47 9.46 -5.42 3.03
CA TRP A 47 8.39 -6.09 2.32
C TRP A 47 8.63 -7.60 2.25
N ASN A 48 9.81 -7.99 1.77
CA ASN A 48 10.14 -9.40 1.54
C ASN A 48 10.35 -10.20 2.84
N ARG A 49 10.58 -9.51 3.96
CA ARG A 49 10.68 -10.15 5.26
C ARG A 49 9.33 -10.68 5.75
N VAL A 50 8.23 -9.99 5.43
CA VAL A 50 6.90 -10.34 5.93
C VAL A 50 5.99 -10.96 4.88
N VAL A 51 6.19 -10.63 3.61
CA VAL A 51 5.36 -11.11 2.49
C VAL A 51 6.00 -12.33 1.84
N SER A 52 5.22 -13.39 1.64
CA SER A 52 5.61 -14.59 0.91
C SER A 52 4.96 -14.61 -0.47
N GLU A 53 5.45 -15.48 -1.38
CA GLU A 53 4.94 -15.54 -2.76
C GLU A 53 3.45 -15.89 -2.85
N GLY A 54 2.90 -16.63 -1.87
CA GLY A 54 1.47 -16.95 -1.81
C GLY A 54 0.58 -15.83 -1.30
N ASP A 55 1.17 -14.75 -0.81
CA ASP A 55 0.44 -13.63 -0.22
C ASP A 55 0.00 -12.61 -1.26
N THR A 56 -0.91 -11.71 -0.88
CA THR A 56 -1.35 -10.59 -1.70
C THR A 56 -1.10 -9.28 -0.95
N VAL A 57 -0.56 -8.28 -1.66
CA VAL A 57 -0.35 -6.94 -1.11
C VAL A 57 -1.20 -5.94 -1.89
N TYR A 58 -2.06 -5.23 -1.17
CA TYR A 58 -2.82 -4.11 -1.69
C TYR A 58 -2.01 -2.83 -1.45
N VAL A 59 -1.58 -2.20 -2.54
CA VAL A 59 -0.84 -0.93 -2.49
C VAL A 59 -1.86 0.19 -2.68
N LEU A 60 -2.06 0.99 -1.65
CA LEU A 60 -3.08 2.05 -1.64
C LEU A 60 -2.50 3.38 -2.12
N GLY A 61 -1.81 3.32 -3.26
CA GLY A 61 -1.39 4.49 -4.02
C GLY A 61 0.00 5.03 -3.72
N ASP A 62 0.45 5.90 -4.62
CA ASP A 62 1.76 6.57 -4.59
C ASP A 62 2.91 5.57 -4.47
N PHE A 63 2.97 4.66 -5.44
CA PHE A 63 3.88 3.53 -5.42
C PHE A 63 5.30 3.91 -5.81
N SER A 64 5.49 4.55 -6.98
CA SER A 64 6.82 4.75 -7.55
C SER A 64 6.85 5.88 -8.57
N SER A 65 7.98 6.59 -8.63
CA SER A 65 8.26 7.59 -9.68
C SER A 65 9.15 7.05 -10.80
N TYR A 66 9.47 5.76 -10.80
CA TYR A 66 10.30 5.15 -11.84
C TYR A 66 9.59 5.02 -13.19
N GLY A 67 10.38 4.81 -14.25
CA GLY A 67 9.87 4.47 -15.57
C GLY A 67 9.34 3.04 -15.64
N LYS A 68 8.74 2.67 -16.77
CA LYS A 68 8.08 1.36 -16.95
C LYS A 68 9.02 0.18 -16.72
N GLU A 69 10.21 0.21 -17.32
CA GLU A 69 11.16 -0.91 -17.21
C GLU A 69 11.72 -1.06 -15.80
N GLU A 70 12.00 0.06 -15.15
CA GLU A 70 12.46 0.07 -13.77
C GLU A 70 11.38 -0.44 -12.81
N ASN A 71 10.11 -0.06 -13.05
CA ASN A 71 8.98 -0.56 -12.28
C ASN A 71 8.77 -2.06 -12.48
N LYS A 72 8.94 -2.57 -13.70
CA LYS A 72 8.88 -4.01 -13.96
C LYS A 72 9.92 -4.77 -13.14
N ALA A 73 11.15 -4.27 -13.14
CA ALA A 73 12.23 -4.88 -12.35
C ALA A 73 11.95 -4.81 -10.85
N LEU A 74 11.46 -3.67 -10.37
CA LEU A 74 11.09 -3.47 -8.98
C LEU A 74 9.99 -4.44 -8.54
N LEU A 75 8.92 -4.54 -9.31
CA LEU A 75 7.79 -5.42 -8.99
C LEU A 75 8.19 -6.90 -8.95
N LYS A 76 9.16 -7.31 -9.78
CA LYS A 76 9.71 -8.66 -9.72
C LYS A 76 10.50 -8.92 -8.44
N ARG A 77 11.11 -7.91 -7.86
CA ARG A 77 11.85 -8.03 -6.59
C ARG A 77 10.92 -8.12 -5.38
N LEU A 78 9.71 -7.60 -5.49
CA LEU A 78 8.72 -7.58 -4.40
C LEU A 78 7.89 -8.85 -4.44
N LYS A 79 7.92 -9.63 -3.37
CA LYS A 79 7.20 -10.90 -3.26
C LYS A 79 5.69 -10.73 -3.23
N GLY A 80 4.99 -11.77 -3.63
CA GLY A 80 3.53 -11.86 -3.58
C GLY A 80 2.83 -11.29 -4.79
N THR A 81 1.52 -11.47 -4.82
CA THR A 81 0.63 -10.84 -5.80
C THR A 81 0.37 -9.40 -5.37
N LYS A 82 0.45 -8.45 -6.28
CA LYS A 82 0.29 -7.02 -5.98
C LYS A 82 -0.92 -6.44 -6.70
N ILE A 83 -1.73 -5.67 -5.97
CA ILE A 83 -2.91 -4.97 -6.47
C ILE A 83 -2.74 -3.50 -6.13
N LEU A 84 -2.93 -2.61 -7.11
CA LEU A 84 -2.75 -1.17 -6.94
C LEU A 84 -4.10 -0.44 -6.96
N ILE A 85 -4.36 0.34 -5.93
CA ILE A 85 -5.35 1.42 -5.97
C ILE A 85 -4.56 2.70 -6.20
N MET A 86 -4.78 3.37 -7.34
CA MET A 86 -3.93 4.47 -7.78
C MET A 86 -4.06 5.68 -6.86
N GLY A 87 -2.93 6.26 -6.52
CA GLY A 87 -2.83 7.54 -5.86
C GLY A 87 -2.62 8.68 -6.88
N ASN A 88 -2.57 9.90 -6.38
CA ASN A 88 -2.39 11.09 -7.23
C ASN A 88 -1.04 11.10 -7.97
N HIS A 89 0.00 10.48 -7.42
CA HIS A 89 1.31 10.36 -8.08
C HIS A 89 1.41 9.20 -9.06
N ASP A 90 0.39 8.33 -9.14
CA ASP A 90 0.39 7.16 -10.04
C ASP A 90 -0.29 7.44 -11.39
N MET A 91 -0.89 8.60 -11.56
CA MET A 91 -1.74 8.94 -12.70
C MET A 91 -0.96 9.21 -13.99
N GLY A 92 0.37 9.16 -13.95
CA GLY A 92 1.22 9.22 -15.15
C GLY A 92 1.12 7.99 -16.04
N TYR A 93 0.61 6.88 -15.51
CA TYR A 93 0.34 5.65 -16.25
C TYR A 93 -1.12 5.25 -16.10
N THR A 94 -1.64 4.56 -17.13
CA THR A 94 -3.00 4.02 -17.09
C THR A 94 -3.06 2.75 -16.23
N PRO A 95 -4.24 2.32 -15.76
CA PRO A 95 -4.36 1.02 -15.08
C PRO A 95 -3.83 -0.15 -15.90
N ALA A 96 -4.05 -0.14 -17.24
CA ALA A 96 -3.51 -1.17 -18.13
C ALA A 96 -1.98 -1.18 -18.12
N GLU A 97 -1.35 0.00 -18.13
CA GLU A 97 0.11 0.11 -18.07
C GLU A 97 0.67 -0.38 -16.74
N TRP A 98 0.01 -0.09 -15.62
CA TRP A 98 0.41 -0.62 -14.32
C TRP A 98 0.31 -2.14 -14.27
N ARG A 99 -0.74 -2.73 -14.87
CA ARG A 99 -0.84 -4.19 -14.98
C ARG A 99 0.27 -4.79 -15.84
N GLU A 100 0.63 -4.14 -16.94
CA GLU A 100 1.76 -4.56 -17.78
C GLU A 100 3.08 -4.56 -17.01
N MET A 101 3.26 -3.62 -16.08
CA MET A 101 4.47 -3.54 -15.25
C MET A 101 4.56 -4.67 -14.21
N GLY A 102 3.43 -5.24 -13.80
CA GLY A 102 3.45 -6.39 -12.88
C GLY A 102 2.37 -6.42 -11.81
N PHE A 103 1.51 -5.43 -11.72
CA PHE A 103 0.33 -5.52 -10.84
C PHE A 103 -0.69 -6.47 -11.45
N LEU A 104 -1.26 -7.37 -10.65
CA LEU A 104 -2.33 -8.26 -11.10
C LEU A 104 -3.58 -7.45 -11.48
N GLU A 105 -3.93 -6.48 -10.65
CA GLU A 105 -5.06 -5.59 -10.84
C GLU A 105 -4.64 -4.16 -10.50
N CYS A 106 -5.31 -3.18 -11.15
CA CYS A 106 -5.11 -1.76 -10.87
C CYS A 106 -6.44 -1.03 -11.00
N SER A 107 -6.81 -0.25 -9.99
CA SER A 107 -8.03 0.55 -9.98
C SER A 107 -7.71 2.02 -9.75
N ARG A 108 -8.38 2.90 -10.48
CA ARG A 108 -8.36 4.36 -10.21
C ARG A 108 -9.26 4.74 -9.04
N TRP A 109 -10.16 3.85 -8.65
CA TRP A 109 -11.22 4.13 -7.70
C TRP A 109 -11.05 3.30 -6.44
N PRO A 110 -11.59 3.77 -5.31
CA PRO A 110 -11.67 2.93 -4.12
C PRO A 110 -12.32 1.59 -4.41
N ILE A 111 -11.90 0.56 -3.73
CA ILE A 111 -12.49 -0.78 -3.84
C ILE A 111 -13.07 -1.20 -2.50
N LEU A 112 -14.12 -2.03 -2.56
CA LEU A 112 -14.71 -2.61 -1.38
C LEU A 112 -14.07 -3.98 -1.11
N TYR A 113 -13.36 -4.08 0.00
CA TYR A 113 -12.67 -5.29 0.43
C TYR A 113 -13.50 -6.00 1.48
N GLU A 114 -13.79 -7.27 1.25
CA GLU A 114 -14.59 -8.12 2.15
C GLU A 114 -15.97 -7.54 2.52
N GLY A 115 -16.55 -6.78 1.61
CA GLY A 115 -17.89 -6.23 1.81
C GLY A 115 -18.00 -5.15 2.88
N PHE A 116 -16.91 -4.74 3.52
CA PHE A 116 -16.95 -3.79 4.63
C PHE A 116 -15.87 -2.71 4.54
N TYR A 117 -14.65 -3.04 4.08
CA TYR A 117 -13.52 -2.13 4.10
C TYR A 117 -13.36 -1.42 2.76
N LEU A 118 -13.47 -0.10 2.75
CA LEU A 118 -13.18 0.72 1.57
C LEU A 118 -11.68 1.00 1.55
N LEU A 119 -10.99 0.45 0.55
CA LEU A 119 -9.56 0.69 0.34
C LEU A 119 -9.43 1.85 -0.64
N SER A 120 -8.77 2.92 -0.21
CA SER A 120 -8.61 4.13 -1.01
C SER A 120 -7.22 4.72 -0.81
N HIS A 121 -6.77 5.57 -1.76
CA HIS A 121 -5.54 6.33 -1.55
C HIS A 121 -5.78 7.48 -0.57
N GLU A 122 -6.73 8.36 -0.87
CA GLU A 122 -7.09 9.47 0.01
C GLU A 122 -8.06 9.02 1.11
N PRO A 123 -8.05 9.69 2.29
CA PRO A 123 -9.02 9.39 3.33
C PRO A 123 -10.43 9.73 2.87
N LEU A 124 -11.37 8.83 3.16
CA LEU A 124 -12.78 8.99 2.85
C LEU A 124 -13.56 9.29 4.14
N TYR A 125 -14.56 10.16 4.03
CA TYR A 125 -15.47 10.41 5.15
C TYR A 125 -16.47 9.27 5.26
N ILE A 126 -16.46 8.58 6.40
CA ILE A 126 -17.42 7.50 6.70
C ILE A 126 -18.30 7.97 7.85
N ASN A 127 -19.59 8.08 7.59
CA ASN A 127 -20.58 8.40 8.60
C ASN A 127 -20.73 7.21 9.58
N ARG A 128 -20.95 7.50 10.85
CA ARG A 128 -21.11 6.48 11.91
C ARG A 128 -22.21 5.46 11.63
N ASN A 129 -23.21 5.84 10.86
CA ASN A 129 -24.34 4.98 10.51
C ASN A 129 -24.09 4.14 9.26
N MET A 130 -22.94 4.32 8.58
CA MET A 130 -22.57 3.53 7.42
C MET A 130 -21.88 2.24 7.87
N PRO A 131 -22.23 1.08 7.27
CA PRO A 131 -21.60 -0.18 7.64
C PRO A 131 -20.28 -0.37 6.88
N TYR A 132 -19.37 0.59 7.00
CA TYR A 132 -18.07 0.58 6.32
C TYR A 132 -16.97 1.09 7.24
N ALA A 133 -15.74 0.68 6.92
CA ALA A 133 -14.52 1.27 7.45
C ALA A 133 -13.61 1.65 6.28
N ASN A 134 -12.75 2.63 6.45
CA ASN A 134 -11.83 3.10 5.42
C ASN A 134 -10.38 2.76 5.79
N VAL A 135 -9.67 2.12 4.88
CA VAL A 135 -8.22 1.93 4.95
C VAL A 135 -7.62 2.81 3.85
N TYR A 136 -6.70 3.71 4.22
CA TYR A 136 -6.24 4.76 3.32
C TYR A 136 -4.76 5.10 3.51
N GLY A 137 -4.21 5.83 2.56
CA GLY A 137 -2.86 6.39 2.60
C GLY A 137 -2.88 7.90 2.46
N HIS A 138 -1.99 8.44 1.61
CA HIS A 138 -1.90 9.84 1.20
C HIS A 138 -1.40 10.81 2.27
N VAL A 139 -1.85 10.69 3.51
CA VAL A 139 -1.59 11.70 4.56
C VAL A 139 -0.22 11.55 5.22
N HIS A 140 0.51 10.50 4.88
CA HIS A 140 1.84 10.21 5.45
C HIS A 140 1.79 10.28 6.98
N ASN A 141 2.65 11.10 7.58
CA ASN A 141 2.70 11.28 9.04
C ASN A 141 2.04 12.59 9.51
N ASN A 142 1.08 13.11 8.75
CA ASN A 142 0.38 14.34 9.10
C ASN A 142 -0.35 14.18 10.44
N PRO A 143 -0.01 14.98 11.49
CA PRO A 143 -0.58 14.80 12.82
C PRO A 143 -2.06 15.14 12.93
N SER A 144 -2.65 15.79 11.91
CA SER A 144 -4.09 16.05 11.86
C SER A 144 -4.91 14.76 11.69
N TYR A 145 -4.27 13.66 11.26
CA TYR A 145 -4.93 12.37 11.05
C TYR A 145 -4.43 11.37 12.08
N LYS A 146 -5.34 10.73 12.80
CA LYS A 146 -5.00 9.65 13.76
C LYS A 146 -4.61 8.38 13.00
N ASP A 147 -3.81 7.55 13.62
CA ASP A 147 -3.43 6.25 13.05
C ASP A 147 -4.66 5.38 12.79
N ALA A 148 -5.57 5.33 13.75
CA ALA A 148 -6.76 4.51 13.64
C ALA A 148 -7.94 5.08 14.42
N SER A 149 -9.15 4.69 14.00
CA SER A 149 -10.41 4.87 14.71
C SER A 149 -11.25 3.61 14.51
N SER A 150 -12.46 3.57 15.04
CA SER A 150 -13.37 2.41 14.81
C SER A 150 -13.79 2.25 13.35
N GLN A 151 -13.59 3.27 12.49
CA GLN A 151 -14.00 3.23 11.10
C GLN A 151 -12.90 3.64 10.12
N SER A 152 -11.63 3.76 10.57
CA SER A 152 -10.53 4.15 9.69
C SER A 152 -9.17 3.72 10.22
N VAL A 153 -8.27 3.39 9.27
CA VAL A 153 -6.84 3.13 9.56
C VAL A 153 -6.01 3.73 8.43
N CYS A 154 -4.94 4.45 8.77
CA CYS A 154 -3.96 4.94 7.83
C CYS A 154 -2.83 3.91 7.67
N VAL A 155 -2.51 3.54 6.43
CA VAL A 155 -1.46 2.58 6.12
C VAL A 155 -0.31 3.20 5.32
N SER A 156 -0.11 4.51 5.42
CA SER A 156 1.10 5.15 4.91
C SER A 156 2.33 4.55 5.57
N VAL A 157 3.40 4.35 4.82
CA VAL A 157 4.61 3.65 5.31
C VAL A 157 5.21 4.27 6.57
N GLU A 158 5.11 5.58 6.74
CA GLU A 158 5.59 6.28 7.93
C GLU A 158 4.90 5.79 9.21
N ARG A 159 3.69 5.27 9.10
CA ARG A 159 2.90 4.74 10.23
C ARG A 159 3.04 3.23 10.40
N LEU A 160 3.72 2.57 9.44
CA LEU A 160 3.92 1.12 9.42
C LEU A 160 5.39 0.75 9.61
N GLN A 161 6.25 1.68 9.97
CA GLN A 161 7.69 1.47 10.07
C GLN A 161 8.28 0.95 8.75
N TYR A 162 7.76 1.47 7.62
CA TYR A 162 8.20 1.15 6.26
C TYR A 162 8.06 -0.33 5.88
N CYS A 163 7.04 -1.00 6.44
CA CYS A 163 6.80 -2.44 6.27
C CYS A 163 5.32 -2.69 5.97
N PRO A 164 4.96 -3.55 5.00
CA PRO A 164 3.56 -3.93 4.80
C PRO A 164 2.94 -4.51 6.06
N GLU A 165 1.68 -4.16 6.32
CA GLU A 165 0.96 -4.62 7.50
C GLU A 165 -0.07 -5.67 7.11
N SER A 166 -0.18 -6.75 7.89
CA SER A 166 -1.20 -7.77 7.65
C SER A 166 -2.60 -7.20 7.88
N PHE A 167 -3.56 -7.65 7.08
CA PHE A 167 -4.94 -7.19 7.24
C PHE A 167 -5.50 -7.51 8.63
N GLU A 168 -5.12 -8.63 9.23
CA GLU A 168 -5.56 -9.00 10.58
C GLU A 168 -5.11 -7.97 11.62
N THR A 169 -3.87 -7.49 11.51
CA THR A 169 -3.36 -6.43 12.39
C THR A 169 -4.08 -5.10 12.14
N ILE A 170 -4.32 -4.76 10.86
CA ILE A 170 -5.06 -3.54 10.50
C ILE A 170 -6.46 -3.57 11.10
N ARG A 171 -7.17 -4.69 10.96
CA ARG A 171 -8.51 -4.87 11.50
C ARG A 171 -8.52 -4.71 13.03
N ALA A 172 -7.53 -5.29 13.69
CA ALA A 172 -7.41 -5.21 15.15
C ALA A 172 -7.25 -3.76 15.65
N LYS A 173 -6.63 -2.89 14.87
CA LYS A 173 -6.47 -1.47 15.23
C LYS A 173 -7.79 -0.70 15.25
N MET A 174 -8.82 -1.21 14.61
CA MET A 174 -10.15 -0.58 14.54
C MET A 174 -11.11 -1.07 15.63
N GLU A 175 -10.74 -2.09 16.35
CA GLU A 175 -11.56 -2.66 17.44
C GLU A 175 -11.43 -1.89 18.76
#